data_5aa3c7cf7506bf922155ccffbd08d807
#
_entry.id   5aa3c7cf7506bf922155ccffbd08d807
#
_cell.length_a   1.000
_cell.length_b   1.000
_cell.length_c   1.000
_cell.angle_alpha   90.00
_cell.angle_beta   90.00
_cell.angle_gamma   90.00
#
_symmetry.space_group_name_H-M   'P 1'
#
loop_
_entity.id
_entity.type
_entity.pdbx_description
1 polymer ?
#
loop_
_entity_poly.entity_id
_entity_poly.type
_entity_poly.pdbx_seq_one_letter_code
_entity_poly.pdbx_strand_id
1 'polypeptide(L)'
;KPLDAYSYYNGDFIALEKAHLNKGWKLVDNWHPDNKAGKRNGFVDVPMLEATRPGDRLTLDFHGKAIGIFCVSGPSAGILEYSVDGAPFKELNTFTEWSHNLYIPWVYMLETELKDMDHKLVLRISKKKNPASQGTECQIRNFVVNGR
;
A
#
# COMPACT_ATOMS: atom_id res chain seq x y z
N LYS A 1 21.34 0.63 -11.29
CA LYS A 1 20.11 -0.10 -11.05
C LYS A 1 18.97 0.83 -10.66
N PRO A 2 17.77 0.69 -11.27
CA PRO A 2 16.66 1.54 -10.92
C PRO A 2 16.25 1.36 -9.46
N LEU A 3 15.91 2.45 -8.80
CA LEU A 3 15.55 2.45 -7.38
C LEU A 3 14.11 2.83 -7.11
N ASP A 4 13.42 3.42 -8.07
CA ASP A 4 12.01 3.77 -7.89
C ASP A 4 11.12 2.84 -8.71
N ALA A 5 9.82 2.87 -8.45
CA ALA A 5 8.89 1.94 -9.08
C ALA A 5 8.72 2.17 -10.57
N TYR A 6 8.86 3.39 -11.01
CA TYR A 6 8.70 3.70 -12.42
C TYR A 6 9.85 3.19 -13.25
N SER A 7 11.02 3.09 -12.65
CA SER A 7 12.19 2.51 -13.28
C SER A 7 12.47 1.10 -12.79
N TYR A 8 11.54 0.50 -12.04
CA TYR A 8 11.66 -0.88 -11.59
C TYR A 8 11.44 -1.80 -12.77
N TYR A 9 12.52 -2.37 -13.22
CA TYR A 9 12.57 -3.08 -14.49
C TYR A 9 11.67 -4.31 -14.47
N ASN A 10 10.86 -4.49 -15.51
CA ASN A 10 9.90 -5.58 -15.63
C ASN A 10 8.85 -5.58 -14.50
N GLY A 11 8.60 -4.43 -13.88
CA GLY A 11 7.56 -4.31 -12.90
C GLY A 11 6.19 -4.31 -13.56
N ASP A 12 5.24 -5.03 -12.97
CA ASP A 12 3.86 -5.08 -13.41
C ASP A 12 2.96 -4.60 -12.28
N PHE A 13 1.85 -3.96 -12.64
CA PHE A 13 0.81 -3.60 -11.69
C PHE A 13 -0.23 -4.72 -11.63
N ILE A 14 -0.65 -5.07 -10.42
CA ILE A 14 -1.75 -6.00 -10.21
C ILE A 14 -3.00 -5.19 -9.90
N ALA A 15 -4.11 -5.53 -10.56
CA ALA A 15 -5.38 -4.88 -10.34
C ALA A 15 -5.85 -5.03 -8.89
N LEU A 16 -6.49 -3.98 -8.36
CA LEU A 16 -6.96 -3.96 -6.97
C LEU A 16 -7.96 -5.07 -6.67
N GLU A 17 -8.76 -5.46 -7.66
CA GLU A 17 -9.76 -6.51 -7.54
C GLU A 17 -9.18 -7.89 -7.26
N LYS A 18 -7.88 -8.07 -7.48
CA LYS A 18 -7.23 -9.35 -7.17
C LYS A 18 -7.03 -9.57 -5.68
N ALA A 19 -7.10 -8.53 -4.86
CA ALA A 19 -6.95 -8.66 -3.42
C ALA A 19 -8.22 -9.26 -2.80
N HIS A 20 -8.03 -10.10 -1.79
CA HIS A 20 -9.10 -10.61 -0.97
C HIS A 20 -9.24 -9.70 0.25
N LEU A 21 -10.38 -9.04 0.40
CA LEU A 21 -10.61 -8.07 1.45
C LEU A 21 -11.24 -8.78 2.66
N ASN A 22 -10.39 -9.24 3.56
CA ASN A 22 -10.83 -10.08 4.67
C ASN A 22 -11.56 -9.28 5.75
N LYS A 23 -11.11 -8.05 6.03
CA LYS A 23 -11.70 -7.22 7.07
C LYS A 23 -11.36 -5.76 6.81
N GLY A 24 -12.39 -4.91 6.75
CA GLY A 24 -12.27 -3.46 6.81
C GLY A 24 -11.79 -2.75 5.56
N TRP A 25 -11.04 -3.42 4.70
CA TRP A 25 -10.61 -2.84 3.44
C TRP A 25 -11.80 -2.73 2.49
N LYS A 26 -11.85 -1.63 1.75
CA LYS A 26 -12.91 -1.39 0.75
C LYS A 26 -12.28 -0.90 -0.54
N LEU A 27 -12.87 -1.32 -1.66
CA LEU A 27 -12.56 -0.73 -2.96
C LEU A 27 -13.44 0.51 -3.14
N VAL A 28 -12.81 1.66 -3.17
CA VAL A 28 -13.48 2.94 -3.35
C VAL A 28 -13.24 3.39 -4.79
N ASP A 29 -14.31 3.40 -5.60
CA ASP A 29 -14.17 3.64 -7.04
C ASP A 29 -13.70 5.05 -7.37
N ASN A 30 -14.14 6.04 -6.59
CA ASN A 30 -13.82 7.44 -6.82
C ASN A 30 -13.28 8.03 -5.52
N TRP A 31 -12.06 7.63 -5.17
CA TRP A 31 -11.47 8.09 -3.92
C TRP A 31 -11.27 9.60 -3.94
N HIS A 32 -11.78 10.26 -2.91
CA HIS A 32 -11.67 11.70 -2.77
C HIS A 32 -11.66 12.05 -1.28
N PRO A 33 -10.55 12.52 -0.74
CA PRO A 33 -10.49 12.87 0.68
C PRO A 33 -11.25 14.16 0.96
N ASP A 34 -11.89 14.22 2.12
CA ASP A 34 -12.70 15.37 2.53
C ASP A 34 -11.91 16.47 3.20
N ASN A 35 -10.64 16.27 3.47
CA ASN A 35 -9.81 17.26 4.15
C ASN A 35 -9.18 18.22 3.13
N LYS A 36 -8.45 19.21 3.65
CA LYS A 36 -7.83 20.26 2.82
C LYS A 36 -6.41 19.94 2.38
N ALA A 37 -5.93 18.71 2.63
CA ALA A 37 -4.60 18.34 2.21
C ALA A 37 -4.46 18.40 0.69
N GLY A 38 -3.30 18.76 0.21
CA GLY A 38 -3.00 18.80 -1.21
C GLY A 38 -3.07 17.42 -1.85
N LYS A 39 -3.47 17.36 -3.09
CA LYS A 39 -3.64 16.11 -3.83
C LYS A 39 -2.95 16.23 -5.18
N ARG A 40 -2.45 15.10 -5.66
CA ARG A 40 -1.78 15.03 -6.96
C ARG A 40 -2.76 14.60 -8.04
N ASN A 41 -2.65 15.20 -9.22
CA ASN A 41 -3.44 14.78 -10.38
C ASN A 41 -3.20 13.28 -10.64
N GLY A 42 -4.26 12.57 -10.98
CA GLY A 42 -4.20 11.13 -11.23
C GLY A 42 -4.31 10.27 -9.98
N PHE A 43 -4.45 10.89 -8.80
CA PHE A 43 -4.58 10.16 -7.53
C PHE A 43 -5.81 10.56 -6.75
N VAL A 44 -6.73 11.31 -7.35
CA VAL A 44 -8.07 11.56 -6.83
C VAL A 44 -9.08 11.17 -7.89
N ASP A 45 -10.27 10.81 -7.44
CA ASP A 45 -11.35 10.35 -8.31
C ASP A 45 -10.96 9.10 -9.12
N VAL A 46 -10.06 8.30 -8.56
CA VAL A 46 -9.60 7.03 -9.13
C VAL A 46 -9.85 5.92 -8.12
N PRO A 47 -9.91 4.66 -8.57
CA PRO A 47 -10.09 3.54 -7.63
C PRO A 47 -8.92 3.41 -6.66
N MET A 48 -9.25 3.21 -5.40
CA MET A 48 -8.29 2.95 -4.32
C MET A 48 -8.83 1.86 -3.41
N LEU A 49 -7.95 1.00 -2.91
CA LEU A 49 -8.27 0.19 -1.75
C LEU A 49 -7.99 1.04 -0.51
N GLU A 50 -8.98 1.15 0.36
CA GLU A 50 -8.84 1.97 1.56
C GLU A 50 -9.16 1.18 2.81
N ALA A 51 -8.33 1.34 3.84
CA ALA A 51 -8.58 0.86 5.19
C ALA A 51 -8.28 1.97 6.17
N THR A 52 -8.99 1.99 7.29
CA THR A 52 -8.88 3.09 8.25
C THR A 52 -8.66 2.66 9.68
N ARG A 53 -8.81 1.38 10.00
CA ARG A 53 -8.80 0.89 11.38
C ARG A 53 -7.70 -0.13 11.63
N PRO A 54 -7.10 -0.09 12.82
CA PRO A 54 -6.17 -1.16 13.21
C PRO A 54 -6.82 -2.54 13.06
N GLY A 55 -6.07 -3.48 12.51
CA GLY A 55 -6.54 -4.83 12.30
C GLY A 55 -7.24 -5.06 10.96
N ASP A 56 -7.58 -4.02 10.22
CA ASP A 56 -8.09 -4.18 8.87
C ASP A 56 -7.07 -4.95 8.03
N ARG A 57 -7.54 -5.94 7.27
CA ARG A 57 -6.66 -6.94 6.69
C ARG A 57 -7.09 -7.34 5.29
N LEU A 58 -6.12 -7.50 4.41
CA LEU A 58 -6.31 -8.09 3.09
C LEU A 58 -5.25 -9.15 2.83
N THR A 59 -5.52 -10.01 1.86
CA THR A 59 -4.53 -10.96 1.34
C THR A 59 -4.47 -10.82 -0.17
N LEU A 60 -3.31 -11.11 -0.73
CA LEU A 60 -3.09 -11.06 -2.16
C LEU A 60 -2.21 -12.23 -2.58
N ASP A 61 -2.71 -13.03 -3.52
CA ASP A 61 -1.88 -14.03 -4.19
C ASP A 61 -1.17 -13.37 -5.36
N PHE A 62 0.11 -13.60 -5.49
CA PHE A 62 0.90 -13.04 -6.57
C PHE A 62 1.99 -14.00 -7.00
N HIS A 63 2.49 -13.81 -8.20
CA HIS A 63 3.61 -14.56 -8.74
C HIS A 63 4.74 -13.60 -9.03
N GLY A 64 5.94 -13.89 -8.53
CA GLY A 64 7.09 -13.07 -8.86
C GLY A 64 8.18 -13.11 -7.81
N LYS A 65 9.16 -12.23 -8.01
CA LYS A 65 10.35 -12.11 -7.16
C LYS A 65 10.23 -10.97 -6.16
N ALA A 66 9.26 -10.09 -6.34
CA ALA A 66 9.11 -8.93 -5.49
C ALA A 66 7.64 -8.51 -5.43
N ILE A 67 7.26 -7.87 -4.34
CA ILE A 67 5.93 -7.32 -4.12
C ILE A 67 6.03 -5.96 -3.44
N GLY A 68 5.24 -5.02 -3.92
CA GLY A 68 5.15 -3.70 -3.33
C GLY A 68 3.76 -3.13 -3.45
N ILE A 69 3.57 -1.97 -2.85
CA ILE A 69 2.33 -1.21 -2.94
C ILE A 69 2.62 0.20 -3.44
N PHE A 70 1.74 0.69 -4.31
CA PHE A 70 1.73 2.07 -4.75
C PHE A 70 0.57 2.73 -4.03
N CYS A 71 0.86 3.61 -3.09
CA CYS A 71 -0.15 4.20 -2.22
C CYS A 71 -0.03 5.72 -2.19
N VAL A 72 -1.04 6.38 -1.63
CA VAL A 72 -0.96 7.79 -1.28
C VAL A 72 -0.94 7.89 0.24
N SER A 73 -0.02 8.68 0.76
CA SER A 73 0.18 8.83 2.20
C SER A 73 -0.13 10.25 2.62
N GLY A 74 -1.24 10.44 3.30
CA GLY A 74 -1.73 11.76 3.71
C GLY A 74 -1.67 11.99 5.21
N PRO A 75 -2.40 12.99 5.71
CA PRO A 75 -2.33 13.39 7.12
C PRO A 75 -2.69 12.29 8.12
N SER A 76 -3.47 11.28 7.68
CA SER A 76 -3.88 10.17 8.54
C SER A 76 -3.23 8.85 8.15
N ALA A 77 -2.10 8.89 7.44
CA ALA A 77 -1.39 7.69 7.01
C ALA A 77 -0.95 6.85 8.22
N GLY A 78 -1.15 5.56 8.14
CA GLY A 78 -0.90 4.62 9.22
C GLY A 78 0.41 3.85 9.07
N ILE A 79 0.62 2.97 10.03
CA ILE A 79 1.68 1.97 9.99
C ILE A 79 1.05 0.67 9.52
N LEU A 80 1.66 0.06 8.53
CA LEU A 80 1.22 -1.23 8.00
C LEU A 80 2.09 -2.34 8.57
N GLU A 81 1.51 -3.53 8.65
CA GLU A 81 2.24 -4.75 8.94
C GLU A 81 2.02 -5.70 7.77
N TYR A 82 3.06 -6.38 7.35
CA TYR A 82 2.96 -7.28 6.21
C TYR A 82 3.78 -8.55 6.42
N SER A 83 3.30 -9.61 5.80
CA SER A 83 3.94 -10.92 5.83
C SER A 83 3.77 -11.57 4.46
N VAL A 84 4.84 -12.16 3.96
CA VAL A 84 4.80 -12.96 2.73
C VAL A 84 5.05 -14.42 3.12
N ASP A 85 4.13 -15.29 2.67
CA ASP A 85 4.22 -16.74 2.88
C ASP A 85 4.34 -17.17 4.34
N GLY A 86 3.67 -16.44 5.24
CA GLY A 86 3.66 -16.79 6.66
C GLY A 86 4.90 -16.39 7.44
N ALA A 87 5.83 -15.65 6.84
CA ALA A 87 6.98 -15.13 7.57
C ALA A 87 6.55 -14.16 8.67
N PRO A 88 7.41 -13.89 9.66
CA PRO A 88 7.06 -12.89 10.69
C PRO A 88 6.69 -11.55 10.07
N PHE A 89 5.70 -10.88 10.67
CA PHE A 89 5.26 -9.58 10.18
C PHE A 89 6.36 -8.54 10.33
N LYS A 90 6.48 -7.71 9.30
CA LYS A 90 7.35 -6.53 9.28
C LYS A 90 6.48 -5.29 9.29
N GLU A 91 7.02 -4.18 9.75
CA GLU A 91 6.30 -2.90 9.80
C GLU A 91 6.75 -1.96 8.70
N LEU A 92 5.80 -1.15 8.23
CA LEU A 92 6.06 -0.07 7.28
C LEU A 92 5.30 1.17 7.75
N ASN A 93 6.02 2.21 8.13
CA ASN A 93 5.41 3.49 8.46
C ASN A 93 5.23 4.29 7.17
N THR A 94 3.99 4.53 6.78
CA THR A 94 3.68 5.25 5.54
C THR A 94 3.56 6.76 5.73
N PHE A 95 3.54 7.23 6.98
CA PHE A 95 3.52 8.67 7.24
C PHE A 95 4.92 9.26 7.08
N THR A 96 5.05 10.29 6.25
CA THR A 96 6.31 10.97 6.00
C THR A 96 6.21 12.42 6.48
N GLU A 97 7.35 13.12 6.50
CA GLU A 97 7.36 14.54 6.85
C GLU A 97 6.50 15.39 5.90
N TRP A 98 6.24 14.91 4.69
CA TRP A 98 5.42 15.60 3.69
C TRP A 98 3.93 15.32 3.85
N SER A 99 3.55 14.33 4.66
CA SER A 99 2.17 13.86 4.75
C SER A 99 1.23 14.80 5.48
N HIS A 100 1.75 15.75 6.25
CA HIS A 100 0.91 16.69 7.02
C HIS A 100 -0.12 17.44 6.17
N ASN A 101 0.28 17.87 4.99
CA ASN A 101 -0.56 18.73 4.15
C ASN A 101 -0.75 18.20 2.74
N LEU A 102 -0.21 17.02 2.44
CA LEU A 102 -0.27 16.45 1.10
C LEU A 102 -0.58 14.97 1.18
N TYR A 103 -1.29 14.48 0.17
CA TYR A 103 -1.34 13.05 -0.12
C TYR A 103 -0.21 12.74 -1.10
N ILE A 104 0.80 12.04 -0.62
CA ILE A 104 2.03 11.77 -1.37
C ILE A 104 1.93 10.41 -2.04
N PRO A 105 1.94 10.34 -3.38
CA PRO A 105 2.06 9.05 -4.07
C PRO A 105 3.47 8.49 -3.85
N TRP A 106 3.53 7.25 -3.42
CA TRP A 106 4.81 6.60 -3.16
C TRP A 106 4.71 5.10 -3.36
N VAL A 107 5.80 4.51 -3.82
CA VAL A 107 5.89 3.06 -3.91
C VAL A 107 6.77 2.54 -2.80
N TYR A 108 6.24 1.57 -2.07
CA TYR A 108 7.00 0.84 -1.06
C TYR A 108 7.16 -0.60 -1.52
N MET A 109 8.40 -1.03 -1.69
CA MET A 109 8.69 -2.44 -1.95
C MET A 109 8.73 -3.18 -0.62
N LEU A 110 7.87 -4.17 -0.47
CA LEU A 110 7.73 -4.91 0.77
C LEU A 110 8.75 -6.04 0.85
N GLU A 111 8.85 -6.85 -0.22
CA GLU A 111 9.87 -7.89 -0.33
C GLU A 111 10.44 -7.87 -1.74
N THR A 112 11.76 -8.05 -1.87
CA THR A 112 12.43 -7.86 -3.16
C THR A 112 13.29 -9.04 -3.62
N GLU A 113 13.53 -10.02 -2.77
CA GLU A 113 14.45 -11.11 -3.12
C GLU A 113 13.77 -12.46 -2.92
N LEU A 114 12.54 -12.55 -3.40
CA LEU A 114 11.77 -13.78 -3.34
C LEU A 114 12.17 -14.70 -4.48
N LYS A 115 11.87 -15.98 -4.32
CA LYS A 115 11.95 -16.93 -5.43
C LYS A 115 10.86 -16.58 -6.44
N ASP A 116 11.13 -16.82 -7.73
CA ASP A 116 10.16 -16.58 -8.80
C ASP A 116 9.12 -17.69 -8.78
N MET A 117 8.09 -17.51 -7.98
CA MET A 117 7.04 -18.49 -7.77
C MET A 117 5.80 -17.82 -7.20
N ASP A 118 4.76 -18.62 -6.94
CA ASP A 118 3.54 -18.11 -6.31
C ASP A 118 3.77 -17.83 -4.83
N HIS A 119 3.25 -16.70 -4.38
CA HIS A 119 3.37 -16.23 -3.00
C HIS A 119 2.04 -15.68 -2.50
N LYS A 120 1.91 -15.55 -1.19
CA LYS A 120 0.77 -14.91 -0.56
C LYS A 120 1.23 -13.78 0.33
N LEU A 121 0.72 -12.59 0.06
CA LEU A 121 0.91 -11.41 0.90
C LEU A 121 -0.26 -11.29 1.88
N VAL A 122 0.04 -11.03 3.14
CA VAL A 122 -0.93 -10.54 4.13
C VAL A 122 -0.54 -9.12 4.48
N LEU A 123 -1.50 -8.22 4.39
CA LEU A 123 -1.29 -6.80 4.68
C LEU A 123 -2.36 -6.35 5.66
N ARG A 124 -1.95 -5.71 6.74
CA ARG A 124 -2.91 -5.24 7.75
C ARG A 124 -2.49 -3.89 8.32
N ILE A 125 -3.45 -3.15 8.86
CA ILE A 125 -3.20 -1.90 9.56
C ILE A 125 -2.72 -2.23 10.97
N SER A 126 -1.58 -1.66 11.37
CA SER A 126 -1.02 -1.84 12.70
C SER A 126 -1.86 -1.10 13.75
N LYS A 127 -1.82 -1.57 14.99
CA LYS A 127 -2.36 -0.86 16.14
C LYS A 127 -1.52 0.37 16.49
N LYS A 128 -0.28 0.42 16.04
CA LYS A 128 0.62 1.53 16.27
C LYS A 128 0.28 2.68 15.34
N LYS A 129 0.57 3.88 15.77
CA LYS A 129 0.38 5.09 14.98
C LYS A 129 1.61 5.96 15.11
N ASN A 130 2.07 6.53 14.00
CA ASN A 130 3.07 7.58 14.06
C ASN A 130 2.48 8.75 14.86
N PRO A 131 3.17 9.25 15.92
CA PRO A 131 2.63 10.34 16.72
C PRO A 131 2.26 11.59 15.94
N ALA A 132 2.89 11.82 14.79
CA ALA A 132 2.62 12.98 13.94
C ALA A 132 1.41 12.77 13.03
N SER A 133 0.94 11.54 12.86
CA SER A 133 -0.20 11.23 12.01
C SER A 133 -1.51 11.42 12.77
N GLN A 134 -2.57 11.80 12.05
CA GLN A 134 -3.90 11.96 12.62
C GLN A 134 -4.69 10.66 12.67
N GLY A 135 -4.16 9.57 12.10
CA GLY A 135 -4.93 8.34 12.03
C GLY A 135 -4.09 7.12 11.65
N THR A 136 -4.80 6.10 11.18
CA THR A 136 -4.23 4.80 10.84
C THR A 136 -4.68 4.35 9.45
N GLU A 137 -4.81 5.27 8.52
CA GLU A 137 -5.37 4.99 7.19
C GLU A 137 -4.31 4.50 6.21
N CYS A 138 -4.78 3.80 5.19
CA CYS A 138 -3.96 3.45 4.03
C CYS A 138 -4.83 3.46 2.79
N GLN A 139 -4.33 4.09 1.72
CA GLN A 139 -4.99 4.12 0.42
C GLN A 139 -4.02 3.54 -0.61
N ILE A 140 -4.38 2.41 -1.21
CA ILE A 140 -3.54 1.71 -2.19
C ILE A 140 -4.12 1.90 -3.59
N ARG A 141 -3.29 2.42 -4.49
CA ARG A 141 -3.66 2.61 -5.90
C ARG A 141 -3.39 1.36 -6.74
N ASN A 142 -2.28 0.67 -6.47
CA ASN A 142 -1.91 -0.56 -7.18
C ASN A 142 -1.01 -1.42 -6.31
N PHE A 143 -1.00 -2.71 -6.60
CA PHE A 143 0.08 -3.58 -6.17
C PHE A 143 1.11 -3.67 -7.28
N VAL A 144 2.38 -3.85 -6.92
CA VAL A 144 3.49 -3.89 -7.86
C VAL A 144 4.21 -5.21 -7.68
N VAL A 145 4.47 -5.91 -8.78
CA VAL A 145 5.24 -7.15 -8.74
C VAL A 145 6.37 -7.08 -9.76
N ASN A 146 7.38 -7.91 -9.55
CA ASN A 146 8.45 -8.12 -10.52
C ASN A 146 8.76 -9.61 -10.53
N GLY A 147 8.44 -10.27 -11.62
CA GLY A 147 8.54 -11.71 -11.69
C GLY A 147 9.22 -12.25 -12.92
N ARG A 148 9.81 -11.39 -13.69
CA ARG A 148 10.37 -11.87 -14.96
C ARG A 148 11.85 -11.95 -15.00
#